data_85fb8f0d64acd52925215aa0179155af
#
_entry.id   85fb8f0d64acd52925215aa0179155af
#
_cell.length_a   1.000
_cell.length_b   1.000
_cell.length_c   1.000
_cell.angle_alpha   90.00
_cell.angle_beta   90.00
_cell.angle_gamma   90.00
#
_symmetry.space_group_name_H-M   'P 1'
#
loop_
_entity.id
_entity.type
_entity.pdbx_description
1 polymer ?
#
loop_
_entity_poly.entity_id
_entity_poly.type
_entity_poly.pdbx_seq_one_letter_code
_entity_poly.pdbx_strand_id
1 'polypeptide(L)'
;MKKVLFIDRDGTLVIEPPVDYQLDAFEKLEFYPKVFRNLYFMRQKLDFEFVMVTNQDGLGTDSFPEDTFWPVHNLMLQSFKNEGIEFDNILIDRSFPEDNAPTRKPRTGMFTGYLNNPE
;
A
#
# COMPACT_ATOMS: atom_id res chain seq x y z
N MET A 1 -11.04 -20.28 9.45
CA MET A 1 -9.88 -19.40 9.70
C MET A 1 -9.74 -18.41 8.55
N LYS A 2 -9.67 -17.15 8.88
CA LYS A 2 -9.55 -16.11 7.87
C LYS A 2 -8.07 -15.97 7.45
N LYS A 3 -7.82 -15.97 6.16
CA LYS A 3 -6.48 -15.79 5.63
C LYS A 3 -6.30 -14.36 5.16
N VAL A 4 -5.14 -13.79 5.44
CA VAL A 4 -4.82 -12.41 5.09
C VAL A 4 -3.57 -12.38 4.22
N LEU A 5 -3.66 -11.67 3.09
CA LEU A 5 -2.50 -11.43 2.22
C LEU A 5 -2.10 -9.97 2.39
N PHE A 6 -0.90 -9.75 2.91
CA PHE A 6 -0.34 -8.40 3.04
C PHE A 6 0.40 -8.07 1.75
N ILE A 7 0.05 -6.94 1.15
CA ILE A 7 0.59 -6.54 -0.14
C ILE A 7 1.24 -5.18 -0.01
N ASP A 8 2.52 -5.11 -0.35
CA ASP A 8 3.25 -3.86 -0.37
C ASP A 8 2.78 -3.01 -1.56
N ARG A 9 2.82 -1.68 -1.41
CA ARG A 9 2.40 -0.78 -2.48
C ARG A 9 3.56 -0.41 -3.40
N ASP A 10 4.50 0.40 -2.89
CA ASP A 10 5.60 0.89 -3.71
C ASP A 10 6.63 -0.22 -3.92
N GLY A 11 7.00 -0.44 -5.17
CA GLY A 11 7.91 -1.54 -5.51
C GLY A 11 7.24 -2.89 -5.72
N THR A 12 5.91 -2.97 -5.54
CA THR A 12 5.17 -4.22 -5.74
C THR A 12 3.96 -4.01 -6.64
N LEU A 13 3.08 -3.09 -6.28
CA LEU A 13 1.89 -2.77 -7.09
C LEU A 13 2.19 -1.67 -8.09
N VAL A 14 2.96 -0.68 -7.67
CA VAL A 14 3.36 0.46 -8.49
C VAL A 14 4.87 0.62 -8.43
N ILE A 15 5.42 1.21 -9.48
CA ILE A 15 6.85 1.47 -9.56
C ILE A 15 7.19 2.57 -8.54
N GLU A 16 8.20 2.33 -7.71
CA GLU A 16 8.66 3.34 -6.77
C GLU A 16 9.40 4.45 -7.52
N PRO A 17 9.01 5.73 -7.34
CA PRO A 17 9.72 6.82 -8.01
C PRO A 17 11.20 6.84 -7.63
N PRO A 18 12.10 6.96 -8.63
CA PRO A 18 13.54 6.68 -8.38
C PRO A 18 14.32 7.81 -7.72
N VAL A 19 13.80 9.05 -7.68
CA VAL A 19 14.56 10.20 -7.15
C VAL A 19 14.23 10.43 -5.69
N ASP A 20 12.96 10.70 -5.37
CA ASP A 20 12.54 11.03 -4.02
C ASP A 20 11.72 9.93 -3.34
N TYR A 21 11.44 8.85 -4.05
CA TYR A 21 10.68 7.70 -3.56
C TYR A 21 9.26 8.07 -3.11
N GLN A 22 8.72 9.18 -3.65
CA GLN A 22 7.38 9.66 -3.31
C GLN A 22 6.48 9.67 -4.54
N LEU A 23 5.36 8.98 -4.44
CA LEU A 23 4.33 8.99 -5.48
C LEU A 23 3.39 10.16 -5.21
N ASP A 24 3.82 11.36 -5.58
CA ASP A 24 3.17 12.62 -5.24
C ASP A 24 2.64 13.41 -6.43
N ALA A 25 2.62 12.80 -7.62
CA ALA A 25 2.09 13.43 -8.83
C ALA A 25 1.54 12.36 -9.75
N PHE A 26 0.49 12.69 -10.51
CA PHE A 26 -0.15 11.73 -11.40
C PHE A 26 0.81 11.18 -12.47
N GLU A 27 1.71 11.99 -12.98
CA GLU A 27 2.68 11.56 -13.98
C GLU A 27 3.69 10.56 -13.45
N LYS A 28 3.81 10.42 -12.14
CA LYS A 28 4.69 9.42 -11.52
C LYS A 28 4.01 8.07 -11.33
N LEU A 29 2.69 8.02 -11.49
CA LEU A 29 1.94 6.77 -11.27
C LEU A 29 2.19 5.80 -12.41
N GLU A 30 2.83 4.70 -12.09
CA GLU A 30 3.13 3.65 -13.06
C GLU A 30 2.94 2.30 -12.38
N PHE A 31 2.05 1.49 -12.95
CA PHE A 31 1.76 0.17 -12.41
C PHE A 31 2.78 -0.85 -12.91
N TYR A 32 3.06 -1.86 -12.10
CA TYR A 32 3.89 -2.98 -12.56
C TYR A 32 3.20 -3.72 -13.69
N PRO A 33 3.96 -4.21 -14.68
CA PRO A 33 3.37 -4.98 -15.77
C PRO A 33 2.55 -6.15 -15.25
N LYS A 34 1.35 -6.31 -15.79
CA LYS A 34 0.42 -7.41 -15.48
C LYS A 34 -0.11 -7.40 -14.04
N VAL A 35 0.10 -6.33 -13.28
CA VAL A 35 -0.34 -6.29 -11.88
C VAL A 35 -1.85 -6.45 -11.78
N PHE A 36 -2.62 -5.79 -12.64
CA PHE A 36 -4.09 -5.92 -12.60
C PHE A 36 -4.53 -7.35 -12.89
N ARG A 37 -3.96 -7.94 -13.92
CA ARG A 37 -4.30 -9.30 -14.32
C ARG A 37 -3.97 -10.31 -13.22
N ASN A 38 -2.78 -10.19 -12.64
CA ASN A 38 -2.32 -11.12 -11.62
C ASN A 38 -3.12 -10.98 -10.32
N LEU A 39 -3.37 -9.75 -9.88
CA LEU A 39 -4.16 -9.52 -8.66
C LEU A 39 -5.62 -9.93 -8.86
N TYR A 40 -6.18 -9.66 -10.03
CA TYR A 40 -7.53 -10.09 -10.33
C TYR A 40 -7.64 -11.61 -10.23
N PHE A 41 -6.69 -12.32 -10.82
CA PHE A 41 -6.65 -13.77 -10.76
C PHE A 41 -6.57 -14.26 -9.31
N MET A 42 -5.67 -13.67 -8.52
CA MET A 42 -5.52 -14.03 -7.12
C MET A 42 -6.81 -13.75 -6.32
N ARG A 43 -7.45 -12.61 -6.58
CA ARG A 43 -8.68 -12.25 -5.88
C ARG A 43 -9.81 -13.22 -6.18
N GLN A 44 -9.88 -13.74 -7.39
CA GLN A 44 -10.90 -14.71 -7.80
C GLN A 44 -10.64 -16.12 -7.27
N LYS A 45 -9.37 -16.49 -7.12
CA LYS A 45 -8.98 -17.86 -6.76
C LYS A 45 -8.72 -18.05 -5.28
N LEU A 46 -8.39 -16.98 -4.56
CA LEU A 46 -8.02 -17.07 -3.15
C LEU A 46 -9.06 -16.35 -2.29
N ASP A 47 -9.52 -17.04 -1.26
CA ASP A 47 -10.46 -16.47 -0.29
C ASP A 47 -9.68 -15.78 0.84
N PHE A 48 -8.89 -14.76 0.46
CA PHE A 48 -8.03 -14.02 1.37
C PHE A 48 -8.57 -12.61 1.52
N GLU A 49 -8.35 -12.01 2.70
CA GLU A 49 -8.40 -10.57 2.82
C GLU A 49 -7.14 -9.98 2.18
N PHE A 50 -7.31 -8.94 1.39
CA PHE A 50 -6.20 -8.20 0.80
C PHE A 50 -5.96 -6.95 1.64
N VAL A 51 -4.79 -6.87 2.26
CA VAL A 51 -4.42 -5.73 3.10
C VAL A 51 -3.17 -5.09 2.51
N MET A 52 -3.30 -3.85 2.06
CA MET A 52 -2.16 -3.08 1.56
C MET A 52 -1.38 -2.52 2.75
N VAL A 53 -0.06 -2.66 2.73
CA VAL A 53 0.82 -2.11 3.77
C VAL A 53 1.90 -1.27 3.09
N THR A 54 2.10 -0.05 3.58
CA THR A 54 3.06 0.84 2.94
C THR A 54 3.69 1.81 3.94
N ASN A 55 4.99 2.06 3.76
CA ASN A 55 5.70 3.14 4.45
C ASN A 55 5.67 4.38 3.56
N GLN A 56 5.16 5.50 4.09
CA GLN A 56 5.14 6.78 3.39
C GLN A 56 5.85 7.79 4.29
N ASP A 57 7.16 7.84 4.16
CA ASP A 57 8.04 8.60 5.03
C ASP A 57 7.66 10.08 5.06
N GLY A 58 7.32 10.58 6.24
CA GLY A 58 7.01 11.97 6.45
C GLY A 58 5.69 12.46 5.88
N LEU A 59 4.77 11.55 5.51
CA LEU A 59 3.46 11.94 4.99
C LEU A 59 2.74 12.83 6.02
N GLY A 60 2.26 13.98 5.55
CA GLY A 60 1.62 14.97 6.38
C GLY A 60 2.56 16.08 6.85
N THR A 61 3.85 15.96 6.55
CA THR A 61 4.83 17.03 6.82
C THR A 61 5.12 17.83 5.57
N ASP A 62 5.95 18.87 5.70
CA ASP A 62 6.34 19.70 4.55
C ASP A 62 7.10 18.90 3.49
N SER A 63 7.79 17.83 3.88
CA SER A 63 8.52 17.00 2.91
C SER A 63 7.61 16.09 2.10
N PHE A 64 6.39 15.84 2.56
CA PHE A 64 5.42 15.03 1.81
C PHE A 64 4.00 15.47 2.18
N PRO A 65 3.51 16.59 1.60
CA PRO A 65 2.17 17.09 1.93
C PRO A 65 1.07 16.10 1.55
N GLU A 66 0.02 16.06 2.36
CA GLU A 66 -1.08 15.13 2.11
C GLU A 66 -1.83 15.45 0.81
N ASP A 67 -1.91 16.72 0.44
CA ASP A 67 -2.62 17.12 -0.78
C ASP A 67 -1.92 16.68 -2.07
N THR A 68 -0.67 16.25 -1.99
CA THR A 68 0.03 15.64 -3.13
C THR A 68 -0.06 14.11 -3.10
N PHE A 69 -0.29 13.53 -1.93
CA PHE A 69 -0.36 12.07 -1.77
C PHE A 69 -1.73 11.50 -2.16
N TRP A 70 -2.79 12.03 -1.55
CA TRP A 70 -4.11 11.41 -1.63
C TRP A 70 -4.70 11.36 -3.03
N PRO A 71 -4.58 12.41 -3.87
CA PRO A 71 -5.15 12.31 -5.22
C PRO A 71 -4.58 11.15 -6.03
N VAL A 72 -3.27 10.95 -5.98
CA VAL A 72 -2.60 9.87 -6.72
C VAL A 72 -2.94 8.52 -6.12
N HIS A 73 -2.90 8.42 -4.80
CA HIS A 73 -3.23 7.19 -4.09
C HIS A 73 -4.66 6.75 -4.37
N ASN A 74 -5.60 7.71 -4.34
CA ASN A 74 -7.00 7.41 -4.62
C ASN A 74 -7.22 7.00 -6.08
N LEU A 75 -6.50 7.59 -7.02
CA LEU A 75 -6.57 7.17 -8.41
C LEU A 75 -6.06 5.73 -8.57
N MET A 76 -4.99 5.39 -7.87
CA MET A 76 -4.46 4.03 -7.87
C MET A 76 -5.52 3.04 -7.35
N LEU A 77 -6.14 3.36 -6.21
CA LEU A 77 -7.18 2.50 -5.63
C LEU A 77 -8.39 2.38 -6.57
N GLN A 78 -8.80 3.49 -7.19
CA GLN A 78 -9.92 3.46 -8.13
C GLN A 78 -9.59 2.61 -9.35
N SER A 79 -8.36 2.66 -9.83
CA SER A 79 -7.92 1.84 -10.96
C SER A 79 -8.02 0.35 -10.64
N PHE A 80 -7.59 -0.06 -9.44
CA PHE A 80 -7.75 -1.44 -9.00
C PHE A 80 -9.22 -1.82 -8.85
N LYS A 81 -10.02 -0.94 -8.26
CA LYS A 81 -11.44 -1.21 -8.08
C LYS A 81 -12.15 -1.39 -9.41
N ASN A 82 -11.79 -0.59 -10.41
CA ASN A 82 -12.37 -0.70 -11.75
C ASN A 82 -12.10 -2.08 -12.38
N GLU A 83 -11.01 -2.73 -11.97
CA GLU A 83 -10.63 -4.05 -12.45
C GLU A 83 -11.11 -5.18 -11.54
N GLY A 84 -12.00 -4.87 -10.59
CA GLY A 84 -12.55 -5.86 -9.67
C GLY A 84 -11.64 -6.21 -8.51
N ILE A 85 -10.66 -5.37 -8.22
CA ILE A 85 -9.70 -5.60 -7.13
C ILE A 85 -9.94 -4.57 -6.03
N GLU A 86 -10.49 -5.02 -4.90
CA GLU A 86 -10.70 -4.16 -3.75
C GLU A 86 -9.82 -4.65 -2.59
N PHE A 87 -9.22 -3.69 -1.90
CA PHE A 87 -8.44 -3.98 -0.70
C PHE A 87 -9.35 -3.88 0.52
N ASP A 88 -9.28 -4.89 1.39
CA ASP A 88 -10.11 -4.93 2.58
C ASP A 88 -9.64 -3.93 3.63
N ASN A 89 -8.34 -3.63 3.63
CA ASN A 89 -7.79 -2.62 4.53
C ASN A 89 -6.50 -2.06 3.94
N ILE A 90 -6.13 -0.85 4.38
CA ILE A 90 -4.90 -0.18 3.94
C ILE A 90 -4.22 0.39 5.17
N LEU A 91 -2.98 -0.02 5.41
CA LEU A 91 -2.21 0.38 6.57
C LEU A 91 -1.03 1.24 6.10
N ILE A 92 -0.96 2.46 6.59
CA ILE A 92 0.05 3.43 6.18
C ILE A 92 0.86 3.86 7.39
N ASP A 93 2.18 3.73 7.32
CA ASP A 93 3.10 4.26 8.32
C ASP A 93 3.73 5.53 7.76
N ARG A 94 3.64 6.61 8.51
CA ARG A 94 4.12 7.94 8.11
C ARG A 94 5.46 8.32 8.71
N SER A 95 6.04 7.47 9.55
CA SER A 95 7.26 7.79 10.26
C SER A 95 8.47 7.82 9.33
N PHE A 96 9.51 8.55 9.75
CA PHE A 96 10.82 8.50 9.11
C PHE A 96 11.61 7.31 9.66
N PRO A 97 12.62 6.80 8.91
CA PRO A 97 13.44 5.69 9.40
C PRO A 97 14.06 5.96 10.77
N GLU A 98 14.51 7.19 11.03
CA GLU A 98 15.13 7.59 12.28
C GLU A 98 14.18 7.60 13.47
N ASP A 99 12.87 7.62 13.22
CA ASP A 99 11.86 7.58 14.29
C ASP A 99 11.78 6.20 14.93
N ASN A 100 12.24 5.18 14.22
CA ASN A 100 12.26 3.81 14.71
C ASN A 100 10.90 3.32 15.22
N ALA A 101 9.83 3.75 14.54
CA ALA A 101 8.46 3.46 14.96
C ALA A 101 8.13 1.98 14.86
N PRO A 102 7.38 1.41 15.83
CA PRO A 102 7.01 0.00 15.78
C PRO A 102 6.08 -0.35 14.62
N THR A 103 5.37 0.62 14.07
CA THR A 103 4.46 0.41 12.93
C THR A 103 5.19 0.41 11.59
N ARG A 104 6.43 0.91 11.55
CA ARG A 104 7.19 0.99 10.31
C ARG A 104 7.76 -0.37 9.91
N LYS A 105 7.55 -0.78 8.65
CA LYS A 105 8.19 -2.00 8.15
C LYS A 105 9.71 -1.86 8.20
N PRO A 106 10.47 -2.89 8.53
CA PRO A 106 10.04 -4.28 8.73
C PRO A 106 9.47 -4.60 10.11
N ARG A 107 9.16 -3.61 10.93
CA ARG A 107 8.56 -3.88 12.23
C ARG A 107 7.10 -4.30 12.07
N THR A 108 6.58 -5.01 13.05
CA THR A 108 5.27 -5.68 12.94
C THR A 108 4.13 -4.90 13.56
N GLY A 109 4.35 -3.66 14.00
CA GLY A 109 3.31 -2.88 14.67
C GLY A 109 2.03 -2.69 13.86
N MET A 110 2.15 -2.49 12.53
CA MET A 110 0.99 -2.36 11.66
C MET A 110 0.15 -3.64 11.57
N PHE A 111 0.75 -4.77 11.89
CA PHE A 111 0.09 -6.07 11.80
C PHE A 111 -0.46 -6.55 13.13
N THR A 112 -0.31 -5.77 14.20
CA THR A 112 -0.64 -6.22 15.56
C THR A 112 -2.07 -6.73 15.66
N GLY A 113 -3.02 -6.02 15.07
CA GLY A 113 -4.42 -6.43 15.09
C GLY A 113 -4.65 -7.77 14.41
N TYR A 114 -3.83 -8.14 13.44
CA TYR A 114 -3.95 -9.41 12.71
C TYR A 114 -3.18 -10.51 13.40
N LEU A 115 -2.00 -10.20 13.95
CA LEU A 115 -1.17 -11.20 14.65
C LEU A 115 -1.77 -11.64 15.95
N ASN A 116 -2.44 -10.72 16.67
CA ASN A 116 -3.08 -11.02 17.95
C ASN A 116 -4.49 -11.56 17.81
N ASN A 117 -5.01 -11.61 16.59
CA ASN A 117 -6.35 -12.11 16.30
C ASN A 117 -6.27 -12.95 15.03
N PRO A 118 -5.72 -14.15 15.11
CA PRO A 118 -5.30 -14.94 13.96
C PRO A 118 -6.42 -15.56 13.13
N GLU A 119 -7.63 -15.22 13.37
CA GLU A 119 -8.75 -15.78 12.59
C GLU A 119 -8.78 -15.35 11.14
#